data_348c147b9553c72f01c9c3d66ee24e86
#
_entry.id   348c147b9553c72f01c9c3d66ee24e86
#
_cell.length_a   1.000
_cell.length_b   1.000
_cell.length_c   1.000
_cell.angle_alpha   90.00
_cell.angle_beta   90.00
_cell.angle_gamma   90.00
#
_symmetry.space_group_name_H-M   'P 1'
#
loop_
_entity.id
_entity.type
_entity.pdbx_description
1 polymer ?
#
loop_
_entity_poly.entity_id
_entity_poly.type
_entity_poly.pdbx_seq_one_letter_code
_entity_poly.pdbx_strand_id
1 'polypeptide(L)'
;CIRDSPKVFQLLSESAKTKKPFCLFLCSNEPHGPYTKGDPAPYRNAKLTPQQIEIHRGSYARYLAEITYFDGQVGEVLRMVEQLNLRSNTLIFVATEQGSTFPFGKFTCYEIGVASGLVVSWSGIVKANTKSDAIIEYVDVVPTILDAAGAPTPNGLDGRSFLPVLNGSKRTHKNYAY
;
A
#
# COMPACT_ATOMS: atom_id res chain seq x y z
N CYS A 1 2.24 5.40 13.60
CA CYS A 1 2.68 4.02 13.30
C CYS A 1 1.52 3.06 13.55
N ILE A 2 1.34 2.02 12.73
CA ILE A 2 0.28 1.00 12.93
C ILE A 2 0.40 0.32 14.29
N ARG A 3 1.57 0.34 14.94
CA ARG A 3 1.75 -0.09 16.34
C ARG A 3 0.91 0.66 17.36
N ASP A 4 0.39 1.84 16.99
CA ASP A 4 -0.47 2.67 17.85
C ASP A 4 -1.96 2.45 17.52
N SER A 5 -2.39 1.21 17.30
CA SER A 5 -3.79 0.85 16.99
C SER A 5 -4.84 1.60 17.84
N PRO A 6 -4.64 1.77 19.17
CA PRO A 6 -5.59 2.56 19.97
C PRO A 6 -5.71 4.03 19.55
N LYS A 7 -4.59 4.67 19.19
CA LYS A 7 -4.60 6.07 18.72
C LYS A 7 -5.25 6.20 17.35
N VAL A 8 -5.00 5.24 16.45
CA VAL A 8 -5.66 5.18 15.15
C VAL A 8 -7.17 5.05 15.34
N PHE A 9 -7.61 4.12 16.16
CA PHE A 9 -9.03 3.94 16.47
C PHE A 9 -9.66 5.19 17.09
N GLN A 10 -8.98 5.84 18.00
CA GLN A 10 -9.44 7.10 18.63
C GLN A 10 -9.65 8.19 17.57
N LEU A 11 -8.67 8.42 16.69
CA LEU A 11 -8.74 9.42 15.62
C LEU A 11 -9.91 9.13 14.66
N LEU A 12 -10.04 7.89 14.21
CA LEU A 12 -11.14 7.48 13.33
C LEU A 12 -12.50 7.63 14.03
N SER A 13 -12.60 7.27 15.32
CA SER A 13 -13.81 7.42 16.12
C SER A 13 -14.22 8.89 16.28
N GLU A 14 -13.25 9.78 16.51
CA GLU A 14 -13.51 11.20 16.60
C GLU A 14 -13.99 11.77 15.27
N SER A 15 -13.34 11.41 14.16
CA SER A 15 -13.75 11.80 12.83
C SER A 15 -15.19 11.32 12.53
N ALA A 16 -15.52 10.07 12.85
CA ALA A 16 -16.86 9.52 12.67
C ALA A 16 -17.92 10.30 13.46
N LYS A 17 -17.63 10.64 14.73
CA LYS A 17 -18.53 11.41 15.62
C LYS A 17 -18.72 12.84 15.16
N THR A 18 -17.64 13.50 14.80
CA THR A 18 -17.66 14.93 14.43
C THR A 18 -17.99 15.18 12.97
N LYS A 19 -18.04 14.10 12.15
CA LYS A 19 -18.19 14.16 10.69
C LYS A 19 -17.14 15.02 10.00
N LYS A 20 -15.98 15.18 10.62
CA LYS A 20 -14.84 15.88 10.01
C LYS A 20 -14.08 14.93 9.09
N PRO A 21 -13.74 15.35 7.86
CA PRO A 21 -12.89 14.55 7.00
C PRO A 21 -11.50 14.38 7.61
N PHE A 22 -10.84 13.28 7.27
CA PHE A 22 -9.46 13.01 7.69
C PHE A 22 -8.61 12.57 6.50
N CYS A 23 -7.32 12.82 6.60
CA CYS A 23 -6.29 12.21 5.77
C CYS A 23 -5.24 11.61 6.72
N LEU A 24 -5.06 10.30 6.65
CA LEU A 24 -4.23 9.57 7.61
C LEU A 24 -3.18 8.74 6.88
N PHE A 25 -1.91 8.99 7.20
CA PHE A 25 -0.78 8.20 6.73
C PHE A 25 -0.31 7.26 7.85
N LEU A 26 -0.41 5.96 7.59
CA LEU A 26 0.02 4.91 8.52
C LEU A 26 1.25 4.21 7.93
N CYS A 27 2.40 4.45 8.53
CA CYS A 27 3.64 3.81 8.10
C CYS A 27 3.93 2.58 8.97
N SER A 28 4.18 1.44 8.34
CA SER A 28 4.76 0.28 8.97
C SER A 28 6.27 0.29 8.79
N ASN A 29 7.00 -0.34 9.72
CA ASN A 29 8.41 -0.64 9.52
C ASN A 29 8.61 -1.99 8.82
N GLU A 30 7.58 -2.80 8.72
CA GLU A 30 7.64 -4.13 8.14
C GLU A 30 7.20 -4.09 6.65
N PRO A 31 7.85 -4.91 5.79
CA PRO A 31 9.02 -5.75 6.08
C PRO A 31 10.33 -4.97 6.00
N HIS A 32 11.10 -4.96 7.08
CA HIS A 32 12.43 -4.33 7.12
C HIS A 32 13.39 -5.13 8.01
N GLY A 33 14.61 -5.34 7.55
CA GLY A 33 15.63 -6.03 8.35
C GLY A 33 15.98 -5.32 9.69
N PRO A 34 16.28 -6.07 10.76
CA PRO A 34 16.25 -7.53 10.85
C PRO A 34 14.82 -8.08 10.92
N TYR A 35 14.56 -9.13 10.16
CA TYR A 35 13.21 -9.73 10.06
C TYR A 35 12.89 -10.52 11.32
N THR A 36 12.13 -9.94 12.24
CA THR A 36 11.86 -10.49 13.57
C THR A 36 10.37 -10.73 13.86
N LYS A 37 9.48 -10.37 12.93
CA LYS A 37 8.03 -10.45 13.09
C LYS A 37 7.43 -11.60 12.30
N GLY A 38 6.27 -12.07 12.75
CA GLY A 38 5.55 -13.17 12.11
C GLY A 38 6.18 -14.54 12.33
N ASP A 39 5.51 -15.58 11.83
CA ASP A 39 5.97 -16.96 11.86
C ASP A 39 6.59 -17.34 10.50
N PRO A 40 7.89 -17.67 10.43
CA PRO A 40 8.54 -18.09 9.19
C PRO A 40 8.26 -19.56 8.81
N ALA A 41 7.66 -20.37 9.69
CA ALA A 41 7.48 -21.79 9.45
C ALA A 41 6.73 -22.13 8.16
N PRO A 42 5.62 -21.42 7.78
CA PRO A 42 4.91 -21.68 6.52
C PRO A 42 5.75 -21.42 5.27
N TYR A 43 6.81 -20.62 5.38
CA TYR A 43 7.61 -20.15 4.25
C TYR A 43 8.96 -20.84 4.09
N ARG A 44 9.30 -21.81 4.95
CA ARG A 44 10.60 -22.54 4.91
C ARG A 44 10.85 -23.25 3.58
N ASN A 45 9.78 -23.67 2.91
CA ASN A 45 9.84 -24.36 1.62
C ASN A 45 9.38 -23.46 0.45
N ALA A 46 9.33 -22.13 0.64
CA ALA A 46 9.00 -21.21 -0.44
C ALA A 46 9.98 -21.40 -1.61
N LYS A 47 9.42 -21.43 -2.82
CA LYS A 47 10.22 -21.57 -4.04
C LYS A 47 11.05 -20.31 -4.20
N LEU A 48 12.36 -20.48 -4.13
CA LEU A 48 13.35 -19.44 -4.38
C LEU A 48 14.01 -19.70 -5.73
N THR A 49 14.44 -18.64 -6.39
CA THR A 49 15.35 -18.82 -7.56
C THR A 49 16.67 -19.44 -7.08
N PRO A 50 17.40 -20.15 -7.95
CA PRO A 50 18.68 -20.74 -7.59
C PRO A 50 19.65 -19.76 -6.91
N GLN A 51 19.69 -18.51 -7.37
CA GLN A 51 20.54 -17.45 -6.81
C GLN A 51 20.08 -17.01 -5.40
N GLN A 52 18.79 -17.11 -5.08
CA GLN A 52 18.24 -16.77 -3.78
C GLN A 52 18.40 -17.88 -2.74
N ILE A 53 18.55 -19.14 -3.21
CA ILE A 53 18.59 -20.33 -2.36
C ILE A 53 19.85 -20.36 -1.49
N GLU A 54 21.00 -20.02 -2.06
CA GLU A 54 22.29 -20.27 -1.44
C GLU A 54 22.63 -19.27 -0.32
N ILE A 55 22.20 -18.02 -0.47
CA ILE A 55 22.60 -16.91 0.38
C ILE A 55 21.53 -16.52 1.41
N HIS A 56 20.26 -16.77 1.16
CA HIS A 56 19.17 -16.09 1.88
C HIS A 56 18.02 -16.98 2.39
N ARG A 57 18.08 -18.30 2.31
CA ARG A 57 16.96 -19.19 2.62
C ARG A 57 16.26 -18.88 3.96
N GLY A 58 16.99 -18.72 5.03
CA GLY A 58 16.43 -18.39 6.35
C GLY A 58 15.90 -16.97 6.45
N SER A 59 16.58 -16.02 5.84
CA SER A 59 16.19 -14.60 5.83
C SER A 59 14.97 -14.37 4.94
N TYR A 60 14.85 -15.09 3.82
CA TYR A 60 13.71 -14.96 2.91
C TYR A 60 12.39 -15.46 3.54
N ALA A 61 12.41 -16.58 4.25
CA ALA A 61 11.24 -17.05 4.98
C ALA A 61 10.78 -16.05 6.06
N ARG A 62 11.72 -15.43 6.76
CA ARG A 62 11.43 -14.36 7.73
C ARG A 62 10.90 -13.09 7.08
N TYR A 63 11.44 -12.72 5.93
CA TYR A 63 10.90 -11.61 5.13
C TYR A 63 9.45 -11.83 4.72
N LEU A 64 9.11 -13.03 4.23
CA LEU A 64 7.72 -13.39 3.88
C LEU A 64 6.82 -13.39 5.12
N ALA A 65 7.31 -13.83 6.28
CA ALA A 65 6.58 -13.77 7.53
C ALA A 65 6.26 -12.33 7.95
N GLU A 66 7.18 -11.39 7.74
CA GLU A 66 6.92 -9.97 8.02
C GLU A 66 5.94 -9.33 7.03
N ILE A 67 5.92 -9.78 5.77
CA ILE A 67 4.86 -9.35 4.83
C ILE A 67 3.50 -9.79 5.35
N THR A 68 3.37 -11.03 5.83
CA THR A 68 2.11 -11.51 6.44
C THR A 68 1.75 -10.76 7.71
N TYR A 69 2.75 -10.40 8.51
CA TYR A 69 2.54 -9.57 9.69
C TYR A 69 2.03 -8.18 9.32
N PHE A 70 2.60 -7.55 8.29
CA PHE A 70 2.12 -6.29 7.74
C PHE A 70 0.68 -6.40 7.20
N ASP A 71 0.36 -7.46 6.47
CA ASP A 71 -1.01 -7.71 5.99
C ASP A 71 -2.00 -7.80 7.15
N GLY A 72 -1.62 -8.46 8.25
CA GLY A 72 -2.40 -8.48 9.49
C GLY A 72 -2.67 -7.08 10.06
N GLN A 73 -1.68 -6.18 10.04
CA GLN A 73 -1.84 -4.78 10.48
C GLN A 73 -2.81 -4.02 9.57
N VAL A 74 -2.73 -4.22 8.24
CA VAL A 74 -3.70 -3.66 7.30
C VAL A 74 -5.11 -4.16 7.64
N GLY A 75 -5.26 -5.47 7.89
CA GLY A 75 -6.53 -6.07 8.30
C GLY A 75 -7.11 -5.45 9.58
N GLU A 76 -6.28 -5.07 10.56
CA GLU A 76 -6.74 -4.36 11.77
C GLU A 76 -7.33 -2.99 11.43
N VAL A 77 -6.64 -2.21 10.59
CA VAL A 77 -7.13 -0.88 10.18
C VAL A 77 -8.44 -1.00 9.41
N LEU A 78 -8.54 -1.96 8.49
CA LEU A 78 -9.79 -2.21 7.74
C LEU A 78 -10.95 -2.55 8.67
N ARG A 79 -10.74 -3.39 9.70
CA ARG A 79 -11.77 -3.70 10.71
C ARG A 79 -12.21 -2.46 11.48
N MET A 80 -11.28 -1.56 11.86
CA MET A 80 -11.63 -0.30 12.52
C MET A 80 -12.52 0.59 11.66
N VAL A 81 -12.16 0.72 10.37
CA VAL A 81 -12.94 1.51 9.40
C VAL A 81 -14.36 0.93 9.24
N GLU A 82 -14.49 -0.40 9.21
CA GLU A 82 -15.77 -1.10 9.12
C GLU A 82 -16.61 -0.92 10.39
N GLN A 83 -16.03 -1.16 11.57
CA GLN A 83 -16.70 -1.00 12.88
C GLN A 83 -17.25 0.41 13.11
N LEU A 84 -16.60 1.40 12.54
CA LEU A 84 -17.00 2.81 12.64
C LEU A 84 -17.92 3.27 11.50
N ASN A 85 -18.34 2.35 10.61
CA ASN A 85 -19.17 2.63 9.43
C ASN A 85 -18.58 3.68 8.49
N LEU A 86 -17.25 3.76 8.42
CA LEU A 86 -16.52 4.72 7.56
C LEU A 86 -16.23 4.15 6.16
N ARG A 87 -16.41 2.84 5.95
CA ARG A 87 -15.96 2.09 4.77
C ARG A 87 -16.50 2.65 3.44
N SER A 88 -17.76 3.09 3.42
CA SER A 88 -18.41 3.61 2.22
C SER A 88 -17.89 4.98 1.77
N ASN A 89 -17.29 5.73 2.69
CA ASN A 89 -16.80 7.09 2.43
C ASN A 89 -15.30 7.23 2.72
N THR A 90 -14.53 6.17 2.54
CA THR A 90 -13.09 6.18 2.77
C THR A 90 -12.36 5.56 1.59
N LEU A 91 -11.52 6.37 0.94
CA LEU A 91 -10.54 5.90 -0.04
C LEU A 91 -9.32 5.38 0.72
N ILE A 92 -8.93 4.13 0.47
CA ILE A 92 -7.83 3.45 1.15
C ILE A 92 -6.78 3.07 0.11
N PHE A 93 -5.55 3.49 0.34
CA PHE A 93 -4.36 3.03 -0.38
C PHE A 93 -3.54 2.12 0.53
N VAL A 94 -3.13 0.97 0.01
CA VAL A 94 -2.08 0.13 0.60
C VAL A 94 -0.94 0.09 -0.40
N ALA A 95 0.19 0.61 -0.01
CA ALA A 95 1.34 0.79 -0.89
C ALA A 95 2.61 0.22 -0.25
N THR A 96 3.47 -0.36 -1.09
CA THR A 96 4.84 -0.74 -0.69
C THR A 96 5.79 0.36 -1.12
N GLU A 97 6.98 0.44 -0.52
CA GLU A 97 7.98 1.45 -0.89
C GLU A 97 8.66 1.08 -2.20
N GLN A 98 9.55 0.12 -2.18
CA GLN A 98 10.27 -0.42 -3.34
C GLN A 98 10.54 -1.91 -3.12
N GLY A 99 11.28 -2.55 -4.02
CA GLY A 99 11.69 -3.94 -3.87
C GLY A 99 12.53 -4.21 -2.62
N SER A 100 12.65 -5.49 -2.28
CA SER A 100 13.42 -5.94 -1.11
C SER A 100 14.93 -5.71 -1.25
N THR A 101 15.68 -5.88 -0.17
CA THR A 101 17.16 -5.84 -0.16
C THR A 101 17.81 -7.09 -0.74
N PHE A 102 17.02 -8.07 -1.21
CA PHE A 102 17.56 -9.24 -1.89
C PHE A 102 18.16 -8.87 -3.25
N PRO A 103 19.01 -9.73 -3.85
CA PRO A 103 19.69 -9.43 -5.10
C PRO A 103 18.76 -8.91 -6.18
N PHE A 104 19.20 -7.88 -6.91
CA PHE A 104 18.47 -7.15 -7.95
C PHE A 104 17.27 -6.32 -7.46
N GLY A 105 17.05 -6.21 -6.15
CA GLY A 105 16.01 -5.39 -5.56
C GLY A 105 16.46 -3.98 -5.22
N LYS A 106 16.18 -3.53 -3.99
CA LYS A 106 16.49 -2.19 -3.46
C LYS A 106 17.90 -1.72 -3.85
N PHE A 107 18.06 -0.44 -4.17
CA PHE A 107 19.27 0.23 -4.65
C PHE A 107 19.68 -0.10 -6.10
N THR A 108 18.82 -0.75 -6.87
CA THR A 108 19.08 -1.03 -8.28
C THR A 108 18.02 -0.42 -9.18
N CYS A 109 18.33 -0.26 -10.47
CA CYS A 109 17.40 0.17 -11.50
C CYS A 109 16.69 -1.01 -12.20
N TYR A 110 16.80 -2.22 -11.67
CA TYR A 110 16.01 -3.34 -12.17
C TYR A 110 14.55 -3.21 -11.75
N GLU A 111 13.65 -3.85 -12.51
CA GLU A 111 12.20 -3.84 -12.25
C GLU A 111 11.87 -4.14 -10.77
N ILE A 112 12.50 -5.16 -10.18
CA ILE A 112 12.32 -5.51 -8.75
C ILE A 112 12.78 -4.38 -7.81
N GLY A 113 13.72 -3.54 -8.25
CA GLY A 113 14.25 -2.43 -7.45
C GLY A 113 13.37 -1.19 -7.47
N VAL A 114 12.65 -0.96 -8.56
CA VAL A 114 11.87 0.27 -8.80
C VAL A 114 10.36 0.06 -8.75
N ALA A 115 9.88 -1.16 -9.02
CA ALA A 115 8.47 -1.46 -8.98
C ALA A 115 7.94 -1.47 -7.53
N SER A 116 6.79 -0.89 -7.33
CA SER A 116 6.08 -0.82 -6.05
C SER A 116 4.67 -1.39 -6.19
N GLY A 117 4.20 -2.07 -5.15
CA GLY A 117 2.84 -2.58 -5.09
C GLY A 117 1.88 -1.47 -4.66
N LEU A 118 0.73 -1.37 -5.34
CA LEU A 118 -0.35 -0.48 -4.96
C LEU A 118 -1.69 -1.21 -5.01
N VAL A 119 -2.39 -1.23 -3.89
CA VAL A 119 -3.77 -1.72 -3.79
C VAL A 119 -4.65 -0.57 -3.37
N VAL A 120 -5.76 -0.38 -4.08
CA VAL A 120 -6.71 0.71 -3.80
C VAL A 120 -8.09 0.13 -3.53
N SER A 121 -8.74 0.66 -2.52
CA SER A 121 -10.08 0.26 -2.16
C SER A 121 -10.95 1.47 -1.82
N TRP A 122 -12.07 1.60 -2.53
CA TRP A 122 -13.09 2.61 -2.28
C TRP A 122 -14.45 2.04 -2.63
N SER A 123 -15.25 1.81 -1.61
CA SER A 123 -16.54 1.16 -1.77
C SER A 123 -17.48 1.99 -2.66
N GLY A 124 -18.09 1.34 -3.66
CA GLY A 124 -18.99 1.99 -4.61
C GLY A 124 -18.33 2.76 -5.75
N ILE A 125 -17.02 3.01 -5.69
CA ILE A 125 -16.25 3.74 -6.72
C ILE A 125 -15.28 2.80 -7.45
N VAL A 126 -14.45 2.08 -6.68
CA VAL A 126 -13.48 1.13 -7.24
C VAL A 126 -14.14 -0.24 -7.32
N LYS A 127 -14.18 -0.81 -8.52
CA LYS A 127 -14.74 -2.15 -8.74
C LYS A 127 -13.85 -3.19 -8.06
N ALA A 128 -14.44 -4.03 -7.21
CA ALA A 128 -13.72 -5.10 -6.53
C ALA A 128 -13.14 -6.14 -7.50
N ASN A 129 -12.03 -6.77 -7.09
CA ASN A 129 -11.36 -7.84 -7.85
C ASN A 129 -10.93 -7.43 -9.27
N THR A 130 -10.55 -6.18 -9.46
CA THR A 130 -9.99 -5.69 -10.72
C THR A 130 -8.48 -5.49 -10.61
N LYS A 131 -7.80 -5.64 -11.74
CA LYS A 131 -6.40 -5.27 -11.94
C LYS A 131 -6.30 -4.25 -13.05
N SER A 132 -5.30 -3.39 -12.99
CA SER A 132 -5.00 -2.39 -14.01
C SER A 132 -3.53 -2.46 -14.36
N ASP A 133 -3.22 -2.38 -15.66
CA ASP A 133 -1.86 -2.25 -16.18
C ASP A 133 -1.48 -0.79 -16.44
N ALA A 134 -2.29 0.16 -15.95
CA ALA A 134 -1.99 1.58 -16.07
C ALA A 134 -0.71 1.93 -15.30
N ILE A 135 0.22 2.59 -15.97
CA ILE A 135 1.46 3.06 -15.36
C ILE A 135 1.14 4.23 -14.43
N ILE A 136 1.43 4.05 -13.14
CA ILE A 136 1.17 5.00 -12.05
C ILE A 136 2.47 5.16 -11.27
N GLU A 137 2.75 6.38 -10.83
CA GLU A 137 3.89 6.71 -9.96
C GLU A 137 3.39 7.30 -8.64
N TYR A 138 4.22 7.30 -7.60
CA TYR A 138 3.82 7.86 -6.30
C TYR A 138 3.56 9.36 -6.33
N VAL A 139 4.15 10.10 -7.24
CA VAL A 139 3.83 11.52 -7.47
C VAL A 139 2.36 11.72 -7.87
N ASP A 140 1.69 10.69 -8.38
CA ASP A 140 0.29 10.73 -8.80
C ASP A 140 -0.70 10.54 -7.61
N VAL A 141 -0.22 10.07 -6.47
CA VAL A 141 -1.08 9.76 -5.31
C VAL A 141 -1.70 11.03 -4.72
N VAL A 142 -0.89 12.07 -4.50
CA VAL A 142 -1.38 13.34 -3.91
C VAL A 142 -2.46 13.99 -4.80
N PRO A 143 -2.24 14.22 -6.10
CA PRO A 143 -3.31 14.77 -6.95
C PRO A 143 -4.54 13.86 -7.03
N THR A 144 -4.40 12.54 -6.89
CA THR A 144 -5.55 11.62 -6.85
C THR A 144 -6.35 11.76 -5.54
N ILE A 145 -5.68 11.93 -4.41
CA ILE A 145 -6.35 12.18 -3.12
C ILE A 145 -7.12 13.51 -3.17
N LEU A 146 -6.51 14.56 -3.70
CA LEU A 146 -7.16 15.88 -3.84
C LEU A 146 -8.38 15.81 -4.74
N ASP A 147 -8.25 15.16 -5.89
CA ASP A 147 -9.36 14.96 -6.85
C ASP A 147 -10.49 14.14 -6.21
N ALA A 148 -10.17 13.05 -5.52
CA ALA A 148 -11.15 12.22 -4.81
C ALA A 148 -11.86 12.99 -3.68
N ALA A 149 -11.19 13.95 -3.05
CA ALA A 149 -11.74 14.81 -2.02
C ALA A 149 -12.51 16.02 -2.57
N GLY A 150 -12.53 16.23 -3.90
CA GLY A 150 -13.09 17.44 -4.51
C GLY A 150 -12.31 18.72 -4.15
N ALA A 151 -11.05 18.58 -3.76
CA ALA A 151 -10.18 19.69 -3.38
C ALA A 151 -9.40 20.22 -4.60
N PRO A 152 -9.08 21.52 -4.65
CA PRO A 152 -8.30 22.07 -5.74
C PRO A 152 -6.89 21.47 -5.75
N THR A 153 -6.41 21.10 -6.93
CA THR A 153 -5.04 20.64 -7.11
C THR A 153 -4.11 21.85 -7.30
N PRO A 154 -3.08 22.03 -6.47
CA PRO A 154 -2.11 23.09 -6.62
C PRO A 154 -1.37 23.00 -7.97
N ASN A 155 -0.99 24.14 -8.52
CA ASN A 155 -0.12 24.19 -9.69
C ASN A 155 1.29 23.70 -9.32
N GLY A 156 1.99 23.07 -10.27
CA GLY A 156 3.38 22.67 -10.12
C GLY A 156 3.59 21.28 -9.49
N LEU A 157 2.55 20.46 -9.38
CA LEU A 157 2.72 19.05 -9.06
C LEU A 157 3.22 18.27 -10.30
N ASP A 158 4.23 17.44 -10.12
CA ASP A 158 4.77 16.56 -11.19
C ASP A 158 3.80 15.42 -11.55
N GLY A 159 2.99 15.00 -10.59
CA GLY A 159 1.98 13.97 -10.78
C GLY A 159 0.64 14.50 -11.27
N ARG A 160 -0.21 13.57 -11.70
CA ARG A 160 -1.61 13.83 -12.07
C ARG A 160 -2.55 12.77 -11.49
N SER A 161 -3.82 13.14 -11.30
CA SER A 161 -4.82 12.22 -10.76
C SER A 161 -5.04 11.00 -11.68
N PHE A 162 -4.99 9.80 -11.09
CA PHE A 162 -5.41 8.55 -11.72
C PHE A 162 -6.80 8.09 -11.25
N LEU A 163 -7.58 8.97 -10.64
CA LEU A 163 -8.97 8.70 -10.29
C LEU A 163 -9.80 8.16 -11.46
N PRO A 164 -9.63 8.62 -12.72
CA PRO A 164 -10.30 8.05 -13.88
C PRO A 164 -9.97 6.57 -14.13
N VAL A 165 -8.80 6.08 -13.72
CA VAL A 165 -8.46 4.65 -13.77
C VAL A 165 -9.19 3.90 -12.66
N LEU A 166 -9.22 4.46 -11.46
CA LEU A 166 -9.85 3.85 -10.30
C LEU A 166 -11.36 3.66 -10.48
N ASN A 167 -12.05 4.63 -11.06
CA ASN A 167 -13.49 4.55 -11.31
C ASN A 167 -13.85 3.84 -12.63
N GLY A 168 -12.84 3.38 -13.39
CA GLY A 168 -13.02 2.63 -14.63
C GLY A 168 -13.37 3.47 -15.86
N SER A 169 -13.36 4.81 -15.77
CA SER A 169 -13.64 5.69 -16.92
C SER A 169 -12.48 5.76 -17.91
N LYS A 170 -11.26 5.42 -17.47
CA LYS A 170 -10.07 5.26 -18.32
C LYS A 170 -9.35 3.95 -18.03
N ARG A 171 -8.66 3.39 -19.03
CA ARG A 171 -7.83 2.20 -18.88
C ARG A 171 -6.34 2.51 -18.77
N THR A 172 -5.91 3.68 -19.20
CA THR A 172 -4.51 4.10 -19.22
C THR A 172 -4.33 5.41 -18.46
N HIS A 173 -3.13 5.68 -17.99
CA HIS A 173 -2.78 6.90 -17.28
C HIS A 173 -1.57 7.58 -17.89
N LYS A 174 -0.40 6.95 -17.82
CA LYS A 174 0.86 7.40 -18.40
C LYS A 174 1.37 6.40 -19.43
N ASN A 175 2.28 6.83 -20.31
CA ASN A 175 2.93 5.96 -21.27
C ASN A 175 4.28 5.45 -20.76
N TYR A 176 4.83 6.08 -19.71
CA TYR A 176 6.11 5.73 -19.09
C TYR A 176 6.14 6.20 -17.63
N ALA A 177 7.01 5.63 -16.84
CA ALA A 177 7.42 6.06 -15.50
C ALA A 177 8.92 6.33 -15.47
N TYR A 178 9.37 7.13 -14.53
CA TYR A 178 10.77 7.45 -14.29
C TYR A 178 11.36 6.68 -13.12
#